data_9b6d6917df926eb868f40798d27229af
#
_entry.id   9b6d6917df926eb868f40798d27229af
#
_cell.length_a   1.000
_cell.length_b   1.000
_cell.length_c   1.000
_cell.angle_alpha   90.00
_cell.angle_beta   90.00
_cell.angle_gamma   90.00
#
_symmetry.space_group_name_H-M   'P 1'
#
loop_
_entity.id
_entity.type
_entity.pdbx_description
1 polymer ?
#
loop_
_entity_poly.entity_id
_entity_poly.type
_entity_poly.pdbx_seq_one_letter_code
_entity_poly.pdbx_strand_id
1 'polypeptide(L)'
;MIRLDFRSTDFTYTQAGFKIEGNRLRINSLGKSLTFWKHRDWTGNPIKTITIKRNNVGGYYLYLSCEACEPSEKLPLTGNVAGADFGMKTFLTLSDGTKIGSPEFYKQGLNAVRSANKALSGKQKGSNAWYRAKRHLARVHKKIANQRRDWFFKLALRLVRKYDTLAIETLNLAGMKRLWGRKISDIAFGEFALILQWTCAKYGKTFAQACRWTPTTKPCSACGHHNENLTLQDRQWICRECGSHHDRDINAALNILQAGVPA
;
A
#
# COMPACT_ATOMS: atom_id res chain seq x y z
N MET A 1 20.41 24.09 -19.78
CA MET A 1 19.42 23.61 -18.79
C MET A 1 18.06 24.17 -19.16
N ILE A 2 17.13 23.32 -19.65
CA ILE A 2 15.80 23.77 -20.10
C ILE A 2 14.94 23.96 -18.85
N ARG A 3 14.58 25.20 -18.52
CA ARG A 3 13.52 25.47 -17.55
C ARG A 3 12.19 25.22 -18.25
N LEU A 4 11.60 24.05 -18.01
CA LEU A 4 10.22 23.82 -18.30
C LEU A 4 9.40 24.46 -17.17
N ASP A 5 8.83 25.62 -17.45
CA ASP A 5 7.98 26.35 -16.49
C ASP A 5 6.57 25.76 -16.59
N PHE A 6 6.35 24.64 -15.90
CA PHE A 6 5.09 23.94 -15.93
C PHE A 6 4.15 24.48 -14.85
N ARG A 7 3.12 25.17 -15.25
CA ARG A 7 2.01 25.59 -14.38
C ARG A 7 1.13 24.42 -13.97
N SER A 8 1.11 23.32 -14.79
CA SER A 8 0.52 22.03 -14.42
C SER A 8 1.60 21.01 -14.01
N THR A 9 1.29 20.09 -13.12
CA THR A 9 2.25 19.11 -12.60
C THR A 9 2.35 17.85 -13.45
N ASP A 10 1.40 17.62 -14.37
CA ASP A 10 1.26 16.39 -15.14
C ASP A 10 1.04 16.69 -16.64
N PHE A 11 1.79 16.00 -17.50
CA PHE A 11 1.65 16.05 -18.96
C PHE A 11 1.52 14.63 -19.49
N THR A 12 0.44 14.38 -20.25
CA THR A 12 0.20 13.09 -20.87
C THR A 12 0.23 13.21 -22.38
N TYR A 13 0.92 12.31 -23.05
CA TYR A 13 1.03 12.21 -24.51
C TYR A 13 0.59 10.82 -24.97
N THR A 14 -0.17 10.76 -26.06
CA THR A 14 -0.55 9.52 -26.76
C THR A 14 0.53 9.09 -27.76
N GLN A 15 0.41 7.91 -28.35
CA GLN A 15 1.41 7.29 -29.24
C GLN A 15 1.95 8.20 -30.35
N ALA A 16 1.12 9.02 -30.99
CA ALA A 16 1.56 9.93 -32.06
C ALA A 16 2.40 11.12 -31.54
N GLY A 17 2.38 11.40 -30.24
CA GLY A 17 3.01 12.58 -29.63
C GLY A 17 4.44 12.37 -29.17
N PHE A 18 4.98 11.15 -29.18
CA PHE A 18 6.32 10.85 -28.63
C PHE A 18 7.01 9.69 -29.33
N LYS A 19 8.34 9.64 -29.18
CA LYS A 19 9.17 8.50 -29.55
C LYS A 19 10.18 8.21 -28.44
N ILE A 20 10.38 6.93 -28.09
CA ILE A 20 11.38 6.50 -27.12
C ILE A 20 12.43 5.66 -27.82
N GLU A 21 13.68 6.06 -27.68
CA GLU A 21 14.86 5.36 -28.20
C GLU A 21 15.86 5.14 -27.05
N GLY A 22 15.98 3.91 -26.58
CA GLY A 22 16.81 3.58 -25.43
C GLY A 22 16.37 4.34 -24.17
N ASN A 23 17.19 5.28 -23.69
CA ASN A 23 16.91 6.15 -22.53
C ASN A 23 16.54 7.59 -22.92
N ARG A 24 16.21 7.84 -24.19
CA ARG A 24 15.82 9.15 -24.71
C ARG A 24 14.34 9.16 -25.08
N LEU A 25 13.63 10.17 -24.58
CA LEU A 25 12.25 10.47 -24.93
C LEU A 25 12.25 11.72 -25.79
N ARG A 26 11.79 11.61 -27.04
CA ARG A 26 11.50 12.73 -27.92
C ARG A 26 9.99 13.02 -27.88
N ILE A 27 9.63 14.26 -27.61
CA ILE A 27 8.25 14.74 -27.65
C ILE A 27 8.10 15.59 -28.90
N ASN A 28 7.20 15.21 -29.81
CA ASN A 28 7.07 15.82 -31.12
C ASN A 28 6.72 17.32 -31.04
N SER A 29 5.81 17.69 -30.15
CA SER A 29 5.39 19.09 -29.94
C SER A 29 6.47 20.00 -29.37
N LEU A 30 7.48 19.43 -28.70
CA LEU A 30 8.58 20.22 -28.10
C LEU A 30 9.81 20.28 -28.98
N GLY A 31 9.93 19.44 -30.02
CA GLY A 31 11.12 19.34 -30.88
C GLY A 31 12.42 18.98 -30.12
N LYS A 32 12.33 18.54 -28.88
CA LYS A 32 13.49 18.28 -27.99
C LYS A 32 13.43 16.88 -27.40
N SER A 33 14.63 16.34 -27.11
CA SER A 33 14.76 15.04 -26.44
C SER A 33 15.10 15.23 -24.98
N LEU A 34 14.49 14.41 -24.13
CA LEU A 34 14.74 14.30 -22.68
C LEU A 34 15.42 12.97 -22.41
N THR A 35 16.48 12.99 -21.62
CA THR A 35 17.12 11.75 -21.14
C THR A 35 16.52 11.37 -19.80
N PHE A 36 16.21 10.10 -19.61
CA PHE A 36 15.66 9.58 -18.36
C PHE A 36 16.42 8.33 -17.91
N TRP A 37 16.33 8.03 -16.60
CA TRP A 37 16.91 6.82 -16.04
C TRP A 37 15.96 5.64 -16.25
N LYS A 38 16.36 4.67 -17.11
CA LYS A 38 15.66 3.42 -17.35
C LYS A 38 16.00 2.41 -16.26
N HIS A 39 15.06 2.10 -15.37
CA HIS A 39 15.26 1.15 -14.26
C HIS A 39 14.50 -0.17 -14.45
N ARG A 40 13.67 -0.28 -15.49
CA ARG A 40 12.94 -1.50 -15.88
C ARG A 40 13.04 -1.67 -17.38
N ASP A 41 13.07 -2.91 -17.80
CA ASP A 41 12.89 -3.24 -19.21
C ASP A 41 11.40 -3.38 -19.53
N TRP A 42 10.97 -2.83 -20.66
CA TRP A 42 9.62 -2.95 -21.20
C TRP A 42 9.64 -3.40 -22.67
N THR A 43 10.77 -3.95 -23.15
CA THR A 43 10.93 -4.44 -24.53
C THR A 43 9.87 -5.50 -24.83
N GLY A 44 9.20 -5.35 -25.96
CA GLY A 44 8.12 -6.24 -26.38
C GLY A 44 6.70 -5.71 -26.07
N ASN A 45 6.56 -4.67 -25.24
CA ASN A 45 5.25 -4.11 -24.90
C ASN A 45 5.05 -2.75 -25.55
N PRO A 46 4.05 -2.58 -26.45
CA PRO A 46 3.76 -1.28 -27.05
C PRO A 46 3.34 -0.27 -25.98
N ILE A 47 4.01 0.87 -25.96
CA ILE A 47 3.69 1.96 -25.05
C ILE A 47 2.51 2.75 -25.64
N LYS A 48 1.36 2.79 -24.95
CA LYS A 48 0.16 3.53 -25.36
C LYS A 48 0.25 5.00 -25.03
N THR A 49 0.67 5.31 -23.81
CA THR A 49 0.78 6.70 -23.35
C THR A 49 2.01 6.88 -22.47
N ILE A 50 2.51 8.11 -22.46
CA ILE A 50 3.49 8.55 -21.47
C ILE A 50 2.91 9.68 -20.64
N THR A 51 3.25 9.71 -19.34
CA THR A 51 2.89 10.82 -18.46
C THR A 51 4.14 11.29 -17.73
N ILE A 52 4.46 12.57 -17.85
CA ILE A 52 5.56 13.22 -17.12
C ILE A 52 4.97 13.90 -15.89
N LYS A 53 5.38 13.51 -14.70
CA LYS A 53 4.94 14.08 -13.43
C LYS A 53 6.09 14.68 -12.65
N ARG A 54 5.86 15.88 -12.09
CA ARG A 54 6.77 16.48 -11.12
C ARG A 54 6.31 16.12 -9.71
N ASN A 55 7.20 15.59 -8.89
CA ASN A 55 6.90 15.31 -7.49
C ASN A 55 7.17 16.52 -6.58
N ASN A 56 6.70 16.43 -5.32
CA ASN A 56 6.83 17.48 -4.29
C ASN A 56 8.28 17.79 -3.88
N VAL A 57 9.26 16.94 -4.24
CA VAL A 57 10.70 17.18 -3.99
C VAL A 57 11.43 17.77 -5.19
N GLY A 58 10.71 18.04 -6.30
CA GLY A 58 11.24 18.65 -7.50
C GLY A 58 11.82 17.69 -8.53
N GLY A 59 11.75 16.37 -8.32
CA GLY A 59 12.12 15.36 -9.30
C GLY A 59 11.03 15.13 -10.34
N TYR A 60 11.41 14.75 -11.56
CA TYR A 60 10.49 14.37 -12.62
C TYR A 60 10.48 12.85 -12.77
N TYR A 61 9.30 12.29 -13.03
CA TYR A 61 9.08 10.88 -13.30
C TYR A 61 8.39 10.72 -14.64
N LEU A 62 8.86 9.75 -15.40
CA LEU A 62 8.22 9.29 -16.63
C LEU A 62 7.43 8.03 -16.30
N TYR A 63 6.12 8.09 -16.49
CA TYR A 63 5.22 6.94 -16.38
C TYR A 63 4.91 6.46 -17.80
N LEU A 64 5.14 5.18 -18.03
CA LEU A 64 4.83 4.51 -19.29
C LEU A 64 3.62 3.61 -19.06
N SER A 65 2.56 3.82 -19.84
CA SER A 65 1.39 2.94 -19.88
C SER A 65 1.57 2.01 -21.08
N CYS A 66 1.77 0.74 -20.83
CA CYS A 66 1.91 -0.30 -21.83
C CYS A 66 0.62 -1.13 -21.92
N GLU A 67 0.45 -1.90 -22.97
CA GLU A 67 -0.57 -2.95 -22.98
C GLU A 67 -0.36 -3.91 -21.81
N ALA A 68 -1.46 -4.37 -21.23
CA ALA A 68 -1.39 -5.38 -20.19
C ALA A 68 -0.84 -6.66 -20.81
N CYS A 69 0.27 -7.13 -20.27
CA CYS A 69 0.74 -8.48 -20.56
C CYS A 69 0.11 -9.44 -19.58
N GLU A 70 -0.17 -10.66 -20.02
CA GLU A 70 -0.41 -11.76 -19.11
C GLU A 70 0.68 -11.79 -18.03
N PRO A 71 0.34 -12.12 -16.77
CA PRO A 71 1.33 -12.23 -15.70
C PRO A 71 2.44 -13.18 -16.16
N SER A 72 3.64 -12.68 -16.36
CA SER A 72 4.78 -13.44 -16.88
C SER A 72 5.25 -14.55 -15.93
N GLU A 73 4.86 -14.50 -14.66
CA GLU A 73 5.25 -15.46 -13.63
C GLU A 73 4.07 -15.79 -12.73
N LYS A 74 3.32 -16.84 -13.08
CA LYS A 74 2.39 -17.47 -12.13
C LYS A 74 3.20 -18.27 -11.12
N LEU A 75 3.03 -18.00 -9.83
CA LEU A 75 3.60 -18.84 -8.79
C LEU A 75 2.84 -20.17 -8.71
N PRO A 76 3.52 -21.29 -8.38
CA PRO A 76 2.87 -22.56 -8.19
C PRO A 76 1.81 -22.48 -7.08
N LEU A 77 0.78 -23.34 -7.18
CA LEU A 77 -0.22 -23.46 -6.14
C LEU A 77 0.39 -24.19 -4.93
N THR A 78 0.04 -23.71 -3.75
CA THR A 78 0.50 -24.26 -2.46
C THR A 78 -0.59 -25.04 -1.73
N GLY A 79 -1.85 -24.90 -2.13
CA GLY A 79 -3.04 -25.42 -1.45
C GLY A 79 -3.42 -24.63 -0.18
N ASN A 80 -2.65 -23.59 0.19
CA ASN A 80 -2.89 -22.86 1.41
C ASN A 80 -3.78 -21.63 1.18
N VAL A 81 -4.65 -21.34 2.14
CA VAL A 81 -5.50 -20.16 2.17
C VAL A 81 -5.34 -19.44 3.52
N ALA A 82 -5.49 -18.13 3.55
CA ALA A 82 -5.45 -17.39 4.81
C ALA A 82 -6.41 -16.19 4.82
N GLY A 83 -7.11 -16.02 5.94
CA GLY A 83 -7.73 -14.77 6.34
C GLY A 83 -6.73 -13.90 7.08
N ALA A 84 -6.90 -12.58 7.01
CA ALA A 84 -5.97 -11.63 7.58
C ALA A 84 -6.71 -10.48 8.26
N ASP A 85 -6.56 -10.36 9.58
CA ASP A 85 -7.08 -9.29 10.41
C ASP A 85 -6.06 -8.17 10.58
N PHE A 86 -6.49 -6.91 10.38
CA PHE A 86 -5.66 -5.73 10.53
C PHE A 86 -5.70 -5.18 11.97
N GLY A 87 -4.53 -5.05 12.59
CA GLY A 87 -4.43 -4.52 13.94
C GLY A 87 -3.48 -3.33 14.09
N MET A 88 -3.70 -2.51 15.10
CA MET A 88 -2.86 -1.35 15.39
C MET A 88 -1.55 -1.67 16.12
N LYS A 89 -1.50 -2.77 16.86
CA LYS A 89 -0.27 -3.25 17.56
C LYS A 89 0.45 -4.28 16.69
N THR A 90 -0.27 -5.29 16.28
CA THR A 90 0.12 -6.26 15.27
C THR A 90 -0.41 -5.77 13.94
N PHE A 91 0.44 -5.56 12.94
CA PHE A 91 0.02 -5.05 11.64
C PHE A 91 -0.98 -5.98 10.96
N LEU A 92 -0.72 -7.29 11.03
CA LEU A 92 -1.54 -8.33 10.41
C LEU A 92 -1.49 -9.60 11.25
N THR A 93 -2.64 -10.17 11.58
CA THR A 93 -2.78 -11.49 12.17
C THR A 93 -3.43 -12.41 11.15
N LEU A 94 -2.81 -13.54 10.85
CA LEU A 94 -3.32 -14.51 9.88
C LEU A 94 -4.08 -15.63 10.58
N SER A 95 -4.99 -16.26 9.85
CA SER A 95 -5.83 -17.37 10.36
C SER A 95 -5.04 -18.61 10.79
N ASP A 96 -3.78 -18.76 10.35
CA ASP A 96 -2.86 -19.80 10.81
C ASP A 96 -2.10 -19.45 12.09
N GLY A 97 -2.44 -18.31 12.73
CA GLY A 97 -1.79 -17.82 13.95
C GLY A 97 -0.53 -16.98 13.72
N THR A 98 -0.08 -16.81 12.47
CA THR A 98 1.09 -15.96 12.16
C THR A 98 0.79 -14.50 12.48
N LYS A 99 1.61 -13.85 13.29
CA LYS A 99 1.48 -12.43 13.66
C LYS A 99 2.63 -11.61 13.06
N ILE A 100 2.29 -10.54 12.34
CA ILE A 100 3.23 -9.65 11.66
C ILE A 100 3.19 -8.28 12.33
N GLY A 101 4.30 -7.89 12.96
CA GLY A 101 4.41 -6.61 13.66
C GLY A 101 4.42 -5.40 12.73
N SER A 102 3.97 -4.26 13.25
CA SER A 102 4.07 -2.99 12.53
C SER A 102 5.48 -2.40 12.65
N PRO A 103 6.14 -2.04 11.54
CA PRO A 103 7.47 -1.43 11.60
C PRO A 103 7.48 0.02 12.09
N GLU A 104 6.31 0.69 12.21
CA GLU A 104 6.15 2.07 12.74
C GLU A 104 7.12 3.09 12.11
N PHE A 105 7.31 3.09 10.81
CA PHE A 105 8.30 3.93 10.08
C PHE A 105 8.16 5.42 10.37
N TYR A 106 6.93 5.93 10.51
CA TYR A 106 6.71 7.35 10.83
C TYR A 106 7.17 7.66 12.25
N LYS A 107 6.90 6.79 13.22
CA LYS A 107 7.34 6.93 14.61
C LYS A 107 8.86 6.96 14.69
N GLN A 108 9.54 6.05 13.96
CA GLN A 108 11.01 6.06 13.85
C GLN A 108 11.54 7.34 13.22
N GLY A 109 10.87 7.87 12.20
CA GLY A 109 11.24 9.12 11.51
C GLY A 109 10.78 10.42 12.20
N LEU A 110 10.06 10.33 13.34
CA LEU A 110 9.36 11.47 13.93
C LEU A 110 10.29 12.64 14.30
N ASN A 111 11.48 12.36 14.82
CA ASN A 111 12.44 13.41 15.17
C ASN A 111 12.94 14.16 13.95
N ALA A 112 13.22 13.47 12.84
CA ALA A 112 13.60 14.09 11.58
C ALA A 112 12.47 14.95 11.01
N VAL A 113 11.22 14.48 11.10
CA VAL A 113 10.03 15.25 10.67
C VAL A 113 9.87 16.50 11.53
N ARG A 114 9.99 16.39 12.86
CA ARG A 114 9.89 17.56 13.80
C ARG A 114 10.96 18.60 13.51
N SER A 115 12.22 18.17 13.36
CA SER A 115 13.35 19.05 13.03
C SER A 115 13.14 19.77 11.70
N ALA A 116 12.74 19.05 10.65
CA ALA A 116 12.46 19.64 9.34
C ALA A 116 11.27 20.61 9.36
N ASN A 117 10.21 20.34 10.14
CA ASN A 117 9.10 21.26 10.34
C ASN A 117 9.53 22.54 11.08
N LYS A 118 10.31 22.40 12.15
CA LYS A 118 10.87 23.54 12.89
C LYS A 118 11.73 24.43 11.98
N ALA A 119 12.59 23.80 11.15
CA ALA A 119 13.40 24.52 10.19
C ALA A 119 12.57 25.27 9.14
N LEU A 120 11.45 24.69 8.70
CA LEU A 120 10.53 25.33 7.76
C LEU A 120 9.75 26.50 8.39
N SER A 121 9.22 26.32 9.61
CA SER A 121 8.42 27.34 10.29
C SER A 121 9.21 28.61 10.60
N GLY A 122 10.53 28.52 10.81
CA GLY A 122 11.41 29.67 11.03
C GLY A 122 11.84 30.42 9.77
N LYS A 123 11.23 30.12 8.58
CA LYS A 123 11.60 30.81 7.33
C LYS A 123 10.45 31.68 6.81
N GLN A 124 10.78 32.83 6.26
CA GLN A 124 9.81 33.69 5.59
C GLN A 124 9.18 32.95 4.40
N LYS A 125 7.86 32.82 4.44
CA LYS A 125 7.08 32.15 3.38
C LYS A 125 7.34 32.77 2.01
N GLY A 126 7.62 31.95 0.99
CA GLY A 126 7.92 32.43 -0.36
C GLY A 126 9.40 32.74 -0.61
N SER A 127 10.26 32.79 0.42
CA SER A 127 11.70 33.00 0.24
C SER A 127 12.39 31.75 -0.34
N ASN A 128 13.55 31.92 -0.96
CA ASN A 128 14.37 30.79 -1.44
C ASN A 128 14.75 29.82 -0.30
N ALA A 129 14.98 30.36 0.91
CA ALA A 129 15.26 29.56 2.10
C ALA A 129 14.06 28.71 2.51
N TRP A 130 12.83 29.29 2.43
CA TRP A 130 11.59 28.56 2.69
C TRP A 130 11.36 27.43 1.68
N TYR A 131 11.57 27.68 0.39
CA TYR A 131 11.45 26.63 -0.64
C TYR A 131 12.47 25.50 -0.45
N ARG A 132 13.70 25.82 -0.01
CA ARG A 132 14.70 24.79 0.33
C ARG A 132 14.26 23.95 1.53
N ALA A 133 13.79 24.59 2.62
CA ALA A 133 13.30 23.90 3.80
C ALA A 133 12.05 23.06 3.49
N LYS A 134 11.10 23.56 2.70
CA LYS A 134 9.91 22.82 2.23
C LYS A 134 10.31 21.56 1.46
N ARG A 135 11.28 21.66 0.55
CA ARG A 135 11.80 20.49 -0.18
C ARG A 135 12.50 19.50 0.74
N HIS A 136 13.23 19.97 1.75
CA HIS A 136 13.85 19.09 2.74
C HIS A 136 12.78 18.31 3.52
N LEU A 137 11.77 18.96 4.07
CA LEU A 137 10.65 18.30 4.74
C LEU A 137 9.96 17.26 3.83
N ALA A 138 9.71 17.63 2.56
CA ALA A 138 9.11 16.69 1.59
C ALA A 138 10.00 15.47 1.34
N ARG A 139 11.35 15.61 1.33
CA ARG A 139 12.28 14.47 1.23
C ARG A 139 12.21 13.54 2.43
N VAL A 140 12.11 14.11 3.65
CA VAL A 140 11.95 13.32 4.88
C VAL A 140 10.69 12.48 4.82
N HIS A 141 9.53 13.08 4.49
CA HIS A 141 8.28 12.35 4.33
C HIS A 141 8.36 11.30 3.21
N LYS A 142 8.99 11.63 2.07
CA LYS A 142 9.17 10.69 0.96
C LYS A 142 10.01 9.47 1.38
N LYS A 143 11.08 9.67 2.17
CA LYS A 143 11.90 8.56 2.68
C LYS A 143 11.04 7.59 3.50
N ILE A 144 10.24 8.10 4.44
CA ILE A 144 9.35 7.30 5.29
C ILE A 144 8.32 6.53 4.43
N ALA A 145 7.68 7.23 3.48
CA ALA A 145 6.70 6.60 2.57
C ALA A 145 7.34 5.50 1.70
N ASN A 146 8.57 5.72 1.20
CA ASN A 146 9.29 4.73 0.39
C ASN A 146 9.67 3.50 1.21
N GLN A 147 10.16 3.68 2.46
CA GLN A 147 10.48 2.57 3.37
C GLN A 147 9.24 1.71 3.65
N ARG A 148 8.10 2.35 3.94
CA ARG A 148 6.82 1.67 4.15
C ARG A 148 6.39 0.89 2.91
N ARG A 149 6.44 1.52 1.74
CA ARG A 149 6.04 0.91 0.48
C ARG A 149 6.92 -0.28 0.08
N ASP A 150 8.23 -0.19 0.27
CA ASP A 150 9.17 -1.29 0.06
C ASP A 150 8.84 -2.48 0.96
N TRP A 151 8.57 -2.21 2.24
CA TRP A 151 8.16 -3.23 3.20
C TRP A 151 6.82 -3.89 2.80
N PHE A 152 5.84 -3.10 2.34
CA PHE A 152 4.56 -3.63 1.86
C PHE A 152 4.72 -4.56 0.67
N PHE A 153 5.54 -4.20 -0.31
CA PHE A 153 5.80 -5.09 -1.46
C PHE A 153 6.51 -6.38 -1.04
N LYS A 154 7.48 -6.30 -0.14
CA LYS A 154 8.18 -7.46 0.40
C LYS A 154 7.25 -8.37 1.20
N LEU A 155 6.37 -7.78 2.01
CA LEU A 155 5.35 -8.53 2.76
C LEU A 155 4.34 -9.18 1.82
N ALA A 156 3.77 -8.45 0.88
CA ALA A 156 2.82 -8.98 -0.09
C ALA A 156 3.43 -10.14 -0.88
N LEU A 157 4.67 -10.01 -1.37
CA LEU A 157 5.38 -11.08 -2.08
C LEU A 157 5.56 -12.33 -1.20
N ARG A 158 5.91 -12.15 0.09
CA ARG A 158 6.04 -13.26 1.03
C ARG A 158 4.71 -13.99 1.26
N LEU A 159 3.60 -13.23 1.37
CA LEU A 159 2.27 -13.80 1.53
C LEU A 159 1.81 -14.59 0.30
N VAL A 160 1.94 -14.03 -0.91
CA VAL A 160 1.51 -14.71 -2.15
C VAL A 160 2.38 -15.93 -2.51
N ARG A 161 3.58 -16.04 -1.94
CA ARG A 161 4.40 -17.25 -2.05
C ARG A 161 3.92 -18.38 -1.11
N LYS A 162 3.26 -18.03 -0.01
CA LYS A 162 2.80 -18.97 1.02
C LYS A 162 1.33 -19.38 0.83
N TYR A 163 0.50 -18.48 0.30
CA TYR A 163 -0.95 -18.68 0.19
C TYR A 163 -1.46 -18.45 -1.23
N ASP A 164 -2.40 -19.27 -1.64
CA ASP A 164 -3.07 -19.16 -2.95
C ASP A 164 -4.26 -18.20 -2.89
N THR A 165 -4.91 -18.15 -1.73
CA THR A 165 -6.01 -17.23 -1.47
C THR A 165 -5.76 -16.44 -0.20
N LEU A 166 -5.91 -15.11 -0.30
CA LEU A 166 -5.77 -14.17 0.80
C LEU A 166 -7.05 -13.35 0.94
N ALA A 167 -7.75 -13.53 2.04
CA ALA A 167 -8.94 -12.75 2.40
C ALA A 167 -8.58 -11.69 3.42
N ILE A 168 -9.01 -10.44 3.22
CA ILE A 168 -8.87 -9.35 4.17
C ILE A 168 -10.22 -8.74 4.51
N GLU A 169 -10.31 -7.98 5.60
CA GLU A 169 -11.50 -7.20 5.91
C GLU A 169 -11.55 -5.87 5.14
N THR A 170 -12.76 -5.36 4.93
CA THR A 170 -12.98 -4.03 4.37
C THR A 170 -13.07 -2.98 5.49
N LEU A 171 -11.98 -2.25 5.75
CA LEU A 171 -11.88 -1.27 6.83
C LEU A 171 -12.55 0.07 6.53
N ASN A 172 -13.21 0.66 7.53
CA ASN A 172 -13.63 2.06 7.51
C ASN A 172 -12.47 3.00 7.83
N LEU A 173 -11.54 3.17 6.91
CA LEU A 173 -10.35 3.99 7.12
C LEU A 173 -10.68 5.47 7.41
N ALA A 174 -11.77 6.01 6.87
CA ALA A 174 -12.19 7.38 7.11
C ALA A 174 -12.63 7.57 8.58
N GLY A 175 -13.45 6.65 9.09
CA GLY A 175 -13.88 6.64 10.50
C GLY A 175 -12.69 6.43 11.45
N MET A 176 -11.82 5.47 11.14
CA MET A 176 -10.62 5.21 11.95
C MET A 176 -9.66 6.40 11.99
N LYS A 177 -9.51 7.15 10.90
CA LYS A 177 -8.68 8.38 10.87
C LYS A 177 -9.20 9.49 11.79
N ARG A 178 -10.50 9.58 12.00
CA ARG A 178 -11.08 10.57 12.95
C ARG A 178 -10.64 10.30 14.38
N LEU A 179 -10.52 9.03 14.77
CA LEU A 179 -10.18 8.61 16.14
C LEU A 179 -8.68 8.49 16.37
N TRP A 180 -7.93 7.96 15.37
CA TRP A 180 -6.52 7.60 15.51
C TRP A 180 -5.66 8.13 14.35
N GLY A 181 -5.99 9.30 13.80
CA GLY A 181 -5.51 9.85 12.53
C GLY A 181 -4.05 9.62 12.20
N ARG A 182 -3.14 9.99 13.11
CA ARG A 182 -1.70 9.87 12.89
C ARG A 182 -1.25 8.42 12.78
N LYS A 183 -1.75 7.55 13.66
CA LYS A 183 -1.40 6.13 13.71
C LYS A 183 -1.93 5.38 12.49
N ILE A 184 -3.20 5.61 12.12
CA ILE A 184 -3.82 5.01 10.94
C ILE A 184 -3.11 5.47 9.65
N SER A 185 -2.69 6.74 9.59
CA SER A 185 -1.93 7.26 8.45
C SER A 185 -0.52 6.66 8.36
N ASP A 186 0.11 6.33 9.48
CA ASP A 186 1.41 5.65 9.50
C ASP A 186 1.29 4.18 9.08
N ILE A 187 0.32 3.47 9.62
CA ILE A 187 0.08 2.06 9.29
C ILE A 187 -0.34 1.88 7.82
N ALA A 188 -1.16 2.80 7.28
CA ALA A 188 -1.57 2.88 5.87
C ALA A 188 -2.14 1.57 5.30
N PHE A 189 -3.07 0.92 6.03
CA PHE A 189 -3.73 -0.33 5.62
C PHE A 189 -4.27 -0.32 4.19
N GLY A 190 -4.90 0.79 3.75
CA GLY A 190 -5.43 0.88 2.39
C GLY A 190 -4.35 0.81 1.30
N GLU A 191 -3.15 1.38 1.53
CA GLU A 191 -2.04 1.25 0.60
C GLU A 191 -1.56 -0.21 0.54
N PHE A 192 -1.48 -0.89 1.68
CA PHE A 192 -1.12 -2.30 1.73
C PHE A 192 -2.14 -3.19 1.02
N ALA A 193 -3.44 -2.99 1.27
CA ALA A 193 -4.51 -3.75 0.61
C ALA A 193 -4.42 -3.66 -0.92
N LEU A 194 -4.21 -2.46 -1.47
CA LEU A 194 -4.03 -2.25 -2.92
C LEU A 194 -2.76 -2.95 -3.45
N ILE A 195 -1.65 -2.89 -2.71
CA ILE A 195 -0.41 -3.57 -3.08
C ILE A 195 -0.60 -5.08 -3.04
N LEU A 196 -1.29 -5.62 -2.02
CA LEU A 196 -1.58 -7.04 -1.89
C LEU A 196 -2.46 -7.53 -3.04
N GLN A 197 -3.56 -6.81 -3.34
CA GLN A 197 -4.44 -7.09 -4.46
C GLN A 197 -3.68 -7.15 -5.79
N TRP A 198 -2.86 -6.11 -6.05
CA TRP A 198 -2.03 -6.07 -7.25
C TRP A 198 -1.02 -7.23 -7.30
N THR A 199 -0.42 -7.58 -6.15
CA THR A 199 0.56 -8.67 -6.08
C THR A 199 -0.10 -10.02 -6.30
N CYS A 200 -1.30 -10.26 -5.73
CA CYS A 200 -2.09 -11.47 -6.00
C CYS A 200 -2.38 -11.60 -7.50
N ALA A 201 -2.93 -10.56 -8.12
CA ALA A 201 -3.22 -10.55 -9.55
C ALA A 201 -1.97 -10.82 -10.40
N LYS A 202 -0.84 -10.18 -10.06
CA LYS A 202 0.44 -10.38 -10.78
C LYS A 202 0.94 -11.81 -10.75
N TYR A 203 0.77 -12.51 -9.64
CA TYR A 203 1.30 -13.88 -9.44
C TYR A 203 0.24 -14.97 -9.58
N GLY A 204 -0.95 -14.66 -10.11
CA GLY A 204 -2.03 -15.61 -10.33
C GLY A 204 -2.63 -16.18 -9.05
N LYS A 205 -2.65 -15.38 -7.97
CA LYS A 205 -3.23 -15.71 -6.67
C LYS A 205 -4.56 -14.99 -6.46
N THR A 206 -5.42 -15.55 -5.61
CA THR A 206 -6.74 -14.99 -5.32
C THR A 206 -6.67 -13.98 -4.19
N PHE A 207 -7.26 -12.80 -4.40
CA PHE A 207 -7.47 -11.78 -3.39
C PHE A 207 -8.97 -11.63 -3.13
N ALA A 208 -9.40 -11.78 -1.89
CA ALA A 208 -10.77 -11.67 -1.47
C ALA A 208 -10.94 -10.59 -0.38
N GLN A 209 -12.10 -9.96 -0.33
CA GLN A 209 -12.44 -9.01 0.71
C GLN A 209 -13.77 -9.37 1.36
N ALA A 210 -13.76 -9.58 2.68
CA ALA A 210 -14.98 -9.72 3.45
C ALA A 210 -15.81 -8.43 3.40
N CYS A 211 -17.11 -8.55 3.34
CA CYS A 211 -18.02 -7.41 3.36
C CYS A 211 -17.78 -6.58 4.64
N ARG A 212 -17.81 -5.26 4.52
CA ARG A 212 -17.62 -4.33 5.65
C ARG A 212 -18.58 -4.54 6.82
N TRP A 213 -19.76 -5.06 6.54
CA TRP A 213 -20.82 -5.24 7.53
C TRP A 213 -20.81 -6.65 8.15
N THR A 214 -19.96 -7.55 7.66
CA THR A 214 -19.80 -8.88 8.22
C THR A 214 -19.11 -8.78 9.58
N PRO A 215 -19.74 -9.24 10.67
CA PRO A 215 -19.11 -9.25 11.97
C PRO A 215 -17.99 -10.32 11.97
N THR A 216 -16.77 -9.90 12.21
CA THR A 216 -15.60 -10.82 12.19
C THR A 216 -15.04 -11.10 13.58
N THR A 217 -15.19 -10.18 14.53
CA THR A 217 -14.53 -10.26 15.84
C THR A 217 -15.34 -11.05 16.87
N LYS A 218 -16.67 -10.84 16.92
CA LYS A 218 -17.56 -11.42 17.95
C LYS A 218 -18.05 -12.84 17.69
N PRO A 219 -18.29 -13.28 16.42
CA PRO A 219 -18.69 -14.65 16.16
C PRO A 219 -17.56 -15.64 16.48
N CYS A 220 -17.93 -16.77 17.03
CA CYS A 220 -17.03 -17.91 17.22
C CYS A 220 -16.73 -18.55 15.84
N SER A 221 -15.47 -18.64 15.47
CA SER A 221 -15.08 -19.23 14.17
C SER A 221 -15.35 -20.73 14.08
N ALA A 222 -15.57 -21.42 15.21
CA ALA A 222 -15.84 -22.85 15.26
C ALA A 222 -17.33 -23.19 15.12
N CYS A 223 -18.24 -22.40 15.78
CA CYS A 223 -19.66 -22.75 15.83
C CYS A 223 -20.60 -21.60 15.39
N GLY A 224 -20.08 -20.41 15.11
CA GLY A 224 -20.88 -19.25 14.72
C GLY A 224 -21.57 -18.50 15.86
N HIS A 225 -21.56 -19.02 17.11
CA HIS A 225 -22.19 -18.36 18.25
C HIS A 225 -21.63 -16.95 18.46
N HIS A 226 -22.51 -15.96 18.64
CA HIS A 226 -22.12 -14.55 18.74
C HIS A 226 -21.85 -14.16 20.20
N ASN A 227 -20.60 -13.81 20.53
CA ASN A 227 -20.25 -13.37 21.89
C ASN A 227 -20.52 -11.86 22.06
N GLU A 228 -21.70 -11.52 22.57
CA GLU A 228 -22.12 -10.13 22.82
C GLU A 228 -21.23 -9.39 23.83
N ASN A 229 -20.70 -10.12 24.81
CA ASN A 229 -19.94 -9.56 25.94
C ASN A 229 -18.45 -9.28 25.60
N LEU A 230 -17.98 -9.67 24.39
CA LEU A 230 -16.59 -9.48 24.02
C LEU A 230 -16.23 -8.00 23.84
N THR A 231 -15.26 -7.53 24.63
CA THR A 231 -14.77 -6.15 24.61
C THR A 231 -13.46 -6.00 23.83
N LEU A 232 -13.04 -4.77 23.57
CA LEU A 232 -11.75 -4.49 22.91
C LEU A 232 -10.53 -4.84 23.76
N GLN A 233 -10.72 -5.02 25.09
CA GLN A 233 -9.64 -5.37 26.01
C GLN A 233 -9.39 -6.89 26.06
N ASP A 234 -10.41 -7.68 25.74
CA ASP A 234 -10.32 -9.13 25.75
C ASP A 234 -9.45 -9.61 24.58
N ARG A 235 -8.37 -10.28 24.90
CA ARG A 235 -7.45 -10.86 23.92
C ARG A 235 -7.67 -12.33 23.68
N GLN A 236 -8.14 -13.02 24.72
CA GLN A 236 -8.48 -14.43 24.69
C GLN A 236 -9.88 -14.61 25.30
N TRP A 237 -10.63 -15.56 24.79
CA TRP A 237 -11.95 -15.86 25.29
C TRP A 237 -12.34 -17.32 24.99
N ILE A 238 -13.32 -17.82 25.73
CA ILE A 238 -13.87 -19.17 25.56
C ILE A 238 -15.31 -19.02 25.06
N CYS A 239 -15.64 -19.74 24.02
CA CYS A 239 -16.99 -19.79 23.51
C CYS A 239 -17.89 -20.52 24.51
N ARG A 240 -18.97 -19.88 24.92
CA ARG A 240 -19.94 -20.45 25.90
C ARG A 240 -20.75 -21.58 25.30
N GLU A 241 -20.92 -21.63 23.98
CA GLU A 241 -21.70 -22.63 23.28
C GLU A 241 -20.91 -23.93 23.03
N CYS A 242 -19.70 -23.80 22.45
CA CYS A 242 -18.92 -24.95 22.03
C CYS A 242 -17.64 -25.19 22.84
N GLY A 243 -17.33 -24.36 23.84
CA GLY A 243 -16.14 -24.48 24.66
C GLY A 243 -14.81 -24.16 24.00
N SER A 244 -14.80 -23.77 22.73
CA SER A 244 -13.56 -23.46 22.00
C SER A 244 -12.84 -22.25 22.59
N HIS A 245 -11.51 -22.37 22.73
CA HIS A 245 -10.62 -21.29 23.14
C HIS A 245 -10.16 -20.46 21.95
N HIS A 246 -10.28 -19.17 22.04
CA HIS A 246 -9.93 -18.25 20.95
C HIS A 246 -8.92 -17.18 21.37
N ASP A 247 -7.89 -16.96 20.55
CA ASP A 247 -7.25 -15.64 20.44
C ASP A 247 -8.16 -14.77 19.56
N ARG A 248 -8.54 -13.59 20.04
CA ARG A 248 -9.52 -12.73 19.37
C ARG A 248 -9.11 -12.37 17.94
N ASP A 249 -7.84 -12.04 17.73
CA ASP A 249 -7.35 -11.56 16.44
C ASP A 249 -7.22 -12.76 15.46
N ILE A 250 -6.88 -13.96 15.94
CA ILE A 250 -6.89 -15.20 15.11
C ILE A 250 -8.32 -15.62 14.79
N ASN A 251 -9.25 -15.55 15.75
CA ASN A 251 -10.67 -15.83 15.53
C ASN A 251 -11.25 -14.89 14.44
N ALA A 252 -10.92 -13.59 14.53
CA ALA A 252 -11.32 -12.62 13.51
C ALA A 252 -10.76 -12.97 12.12
N ALA A 253 -9.50 -13.36 12.04
CA ALA A 253 -8.87 -13.78 10.78
C ALA A 253 -9.52 -15.03 10.18
N LEU A 254 -9.93 -16.00 11.00
CA LEU A 254 -10.70 -17.18 10.55
C LEU A 254 -12.07 -16.78 10.01
N ASN A 255 -12.81 -15.90 10.71
CA ASN A 255 -14.10 -15.40 10.24
C ASN A 255 -13.96 -14.57 8.95
N ILE A 256 -12.88 -13.79 8.79
CA ILE A 256 -12.58 -13.07 7.55
C ILE A 256 -12.36 -14.05 6.40
N LEU A 257 -11.65 -15.16 6.64
CA LEU A 257 -11.44 -16.20 5.63
C LEU A 257 -12.78 -16.80 5.18
N GLN A 258 -13.61 -17.23 6.13
CA GLN A 258 -14.94 -17.81 5.85
C GLN A 258 -15.87 -16.85 5.10
N ALA A 259 -15.82 -15.56 5.45
CA ALA A 259 -16.66 -14.55 4.80
C ALA A 259 -16.14 -14.10 3.42
N GLY A 260 -14.83 -14.14 3.20
CA GLY A 260 -14.21 -13.68 1.96
C GLY A 260 -14.10 -14.76 0.88
N VAL A 261 -14.09 -16.02 1.28
CA VAL A 261 -14.00 -17.17 0.38
C VAL A 261 -15.21 -18.06 0.65
N PRO A 262 -16.34 -17.85 -0.05
CA PRO A 262 -17.49 -18.73 0.06
C PRO A 262 -17.07 -20.16 -0.35
N ALA A 263 -17.61 -21.14 0.36
CA ALA A 263 -17.36 -22.55 0.17
C ALA A 263 -17.76 -23.04 -1.24
#